data_ef9413d2e8fa4fcdb27480a910a89e23
#
_entry.id   ef9413d2e8fa4fcdb27480a910a89e23
#
_cell.length_a   1.000
_cell.length_b   1.000
_cell.length_c   1.000
_cell.angle_alpha   90.00
_cell.angle_beta   90.00
_cell.angle_gamma   90.00
#
_symmetry.space_group_name_H-M   'P 1'
#
loop_
_entity.id
_entity.type
_entity.pdbx_description
1 polymer ?
#
loop_
_entity_poly.entity_id
_entity_poly.type
_entity_poly.pdbx_seq_one_letter_code
_entity_poly.pdbx_strand_id
1 'polypeptide(L)'
;GKTQLAKVIASAFDRDFFRIQCYEGITFEQIVGEWNYQKQLLHLEAAKNESDNEEKIFHEEFFIRRPLLNAFLNEKDSVLLIDEIDKADEEVESFLLQALGEKEITINDLGTFQLANDLIVILTSNSQRSLLDETKDRCLFLYIPYPSVEREIEIVKSRLPGAEDETVSKIVKIVHEIRNLNLMKKPSVRGTVDWVRSVSSLGTKNFNKSLEDSIGVAIKTESDKKRVLKDIIHKKY
;
A
#
# COMPACT_ATOMS: atom_id res chain seq x y z
N GLY A 1 1.00 7.72 -4.12
CA GLY A 1 0.19 7.74 -5.35
C GLY A 1 -0.38 6.40 -5.74
N LYS A 2 0.42 5.31 -5.70
CA LYS A 2 0.01 3.98 -6.19
C LYS A 2 -1.29 3.47 -5.55
N THR A 3 -1.32 3.37 -4.23
CA THR A 3 -2.52 2.94 -3.46
C THR A 3 -3.74 3.84 -3.70
N GLN A 4 -3.51 5.14 -3.92
CA GLN A 4 -4.60 6.08 -4.18
C GLN A 4 -5.24 5.85 -5.55
N LEU A 5 -4.47 5.42 -6.55
CA LEU A 5 -4.99 5.09 -7.88
C LEU A 5 -6.08 4.01 -7.81
N ALA A 6 -5.84 2.94 -7.05
CA ALA A 6 -6.82 1.86 -6.91
C ALA A 6 -8.15 2.35 -6.29
N LYS A 7 -8.08 3.22 -5.28
CA LYS A 7 -9.28 3.81 -4.67
C LYS A 7 -10.05 4.72 -5.63
N VAL A 8 -9.31 5.49 -6.45
CA VAL A 8 -9.95 6.36 -7.46
C VAL A 8 -10.62 5.52 -8.54
N ILE A 9 -10.00 4.43 -8.98
CA ILE A 9 -10.60 3.50 -9.95
C ILE A 9 -11.88 2.88 -9.37
N ALA A 10 -11.83 2.37 -8.14
CA ALA A 10 -13.01 1.79 -7.49
C ALA A 10 -14.16 2.81 -7.41
N SER A 11 -13.87 4.04 -7.00
CA SER A 11 -14.88 5.11 -6.92
C SER A 11 -15.40 5.55 -8.30
N ALA A 12 -14.52 5.65 -9.29
CA ALA A 12 -14.90 6.12 -10.65
C ALA A 12 -15.80 5.13 -11.39
N PHE A 13 -15.63 3.83 -11.13
CA PHE A 13 -16.42 2.76 -11.73
C PHE A 13 -17.53 2.21 -10.81
N ASP A 14 -17.78 2.88 -9.68
CA ASP A 14 -18.75 2.45 -8.65
C ASP A 14 -18.58 0.99 -8.23
N ARG A 15 -17.33 0.56 -7.99
CA ARG A 15 -16.95 -0.80 -7.59
C ARG A 15 -16.60 -0.86 -6.10
N ASP A 16 -16.85 -2.00 -5.48
CA ASP A 16 -16.41 -2.24 -4.11
C ASP A 16 -14.89 -2.37 -4.05
N PHE A 17 -14.29 -1.96 -2.93
CA PHE A 17 -12.85 -1.89 -2.79
C PHE A 17 -12.33 -2.83 -1.70
N PHE A 18 -11.48 -3.76 -2.10
CA PHE A 18 -10.77 -4.67 -1.21
C PHE A 18 -9.27 -4.40 -1.26
N ARG A 19 -8.57 -4.62 -0.14
CA ARG A 19 -7.13 -4.40 -0.07
C ARG A 19 -6.43 -5.50 0.70
N ILE A 20 -5.37 -6.03 0.09
CA ILE A 20 -4.36 -6.86 0.73
C ILE A 20 -3.10 -6.01 0.87
N GLN A 21 -2.60 -5.84 2.09
CA GLN A 21 -1.31 -5.19 2.35
C GLN A 21 -0.28 -6.28 2.54
N CYS A 22 0.61 -6.45 1.57
CA CYS A 22 1.70 -7.42 1.69
C CYS A 22 2.80 -6.92 2.64
N TYR A 23 3.37 -7.84 3.37
CA TYR A 23 4.52 -7.67 4.25
C TYR A 23 5.29 -8.99 4.32
N GLU A 24 6.53 -8.94 4.78
CA GLU A 24 7.39 -10.12 4.92
C GLU A 24 6.77 -11.15 5.88
N GLY A 25 6.58 -12.38 5.39
CA GLY A 25 5.93 -13.46 6.14
C GLY A 25 4.40 -13.43 6.14
N ILE A 26 3.75 -12.68 5.25
CA ILE A 26 2.29 -12.80 5.06
C ILE A 26 1.95 -14.21 4.58
N THR A 27 0.90 -14.80 5.13
CA THR A 27 0.50 -16.18 4.84
C THR A 27 -0.81 -16.26 4.05
N PHE A 28 -1.08 -17.45 3.53
CA PHE A 28 -2.34 -17.77 2.85
C PHE A 28 -3.56 -17.47 3.73
N GLU A 29 -3.52 -17.85 5.01
CA GLU A 29 -4.62 -17.65 5.94
C GLU A 29 -4.96 -16.17 6.11
N GLN A 30 -3.95 -15.30 6.07
CA GLN A 30 -4.14 -13.85 6.21
C GLN A 30 -4.69 -13.18 4.95
N ILE A 31 -4.61 -13.87 3.81
CA ILE A 31 -5.07 -13.39 2.51
C ILE A 31 -6.46 -13.93 2.17
N VAL A 32 -6.68 -15.23 2.37
CA VAL A 32 -7.88 -15.95 2.01
C VAL A 32 -8.84 -16.08 3.18
N GLY A 33 -8.38 -16.66 4.29
CA GLY A 33 -9.18 -16.88 5.48
C GLY A 33 -8.61 -17.96 6.39
N GLU A 34 -9.13 -18.02 7.59
CA GLU A 34 -8.71 -18.93 8.64
C GLU A 34 -9.90 -19.46 9.45
N TRP A 35 -9.75 -20.64 10.05
CA TRP A 35 -10.75 -21.19 10.94
C TRP A 35 -10.81 -20.44 12.27
N ASN A 36 -12.01 -20.10 12.72
CA ASN A 36 -12.27 -19.55 14.04
C ASN A 36 -12.29 -20.67 15.08
N TYR A 37 -11.11 -21.16 15.47
CA TYR A 37 -10.97 -22.25 16.43
C TYR A 37 -11.67 -21.98 17.78
N GLN A 38 -11.70 -20.72 18.23
CA GLN A 38 -12.41 -20.38 19.47
C GLN A 38 -13.92 -20.59 19.33
N LYS A 39 -14.51 -20.18 18.22
CA LYS A 39 -15.93 -20.38 17.94
C LYS A 39 -16.25 -21.87 17.80
N GLN A 40 -15.37 -22.64 17.13
CA GLN A 40 -15.50 -24.10 17.00
C GLN A 40 -15.47 -24.78 18.37
N LEU A 41 -14.51 -24.45 19.24
CA LEU A 41 -14.42 -25.00 20.60
C LEU A 41 -15.66 -24.70 21.44
N LEU A 42 -16.13 -23.44 21.43
CA LEU A 42 -17.34 -23.06 22.15
C LEU A 42 -18.59 -23.81 21.63
N HIS A 43 -18.65 -24.04 20.31
CA HIS A 43 -19.73 -24.80 19.71
C HIS A 43 -19.71 -26.29 20.18
N LEU A 44 -18.52 -26.93 20.16
CA LEU A 44 -18.33 -28.30 20.65
C LEU A 44 -18.64 -28.44 22.16
N GLU A 45 -18.26 -27.45 22.97
CA GLU A 45 -18.56 -27.42 24.40
C GLU A 45 -20.06 -27.31 24.67
N ALA A 46 -20.78 -26.50 23.91
CA ALA A 46 -22.21 -26.34 24.02
C ALA A 46 -23.00 -27.61 23.58
N ALA A 47 -22.43 -28.33 22.63
CA ALA A 47 -23.07 -29.48 21.95
C ALA A 47 -22.69 -30.84 22.55
N LYS A 48 -22.10 -30.91 23.74
CA LYS A 48 -21.60 -32.15 24.42
C LYS A 48 -22.61 -33.31 24.54
N ASN A 49 -23.88 -33.09 24.23
CA ASN A 49 -24.92 -34.08 24.35
C ASN A 49 -25.50 -34.59 23.00
N GLU A 50 -24.96 -34.16 21.88
CA GLU A 50 -25.42 -34.55 20.55
C GLU A 50 -24.32 -35.32 19.80
N SER A 51 -24.57 -36.57 19.42
CA SER A 51 -23.57 -37.46 18.80
C SER A 51 -23.20 -37.16 17.35
N ASP A 52 -23.67 -36.05 16.76
CA ASP A 52 -23.58 -35.73 15.32
C ASP A 52 -22.79 -34.44 15.03
N ASN A 53 -21.91 -34.01 15.95
CA ASN A 53 -21.38 -32.64 15.91
C ASN A 53 -20.00 -32.48 15.29
N GLU A 54 -19.25 -33.55 15.01
CA GLU A 54 -17.87 -33.42 14.47
C GLU A 54 -17.84 -32.87 13.04
N GLU A 55 -18.82 -33.23 12.20
CA GLU A 55 -18.91 -32.71 10.83
C GLU A 55 -19.37 -31.25 10.76
N LYS A 56 -20.03 -30.73 11.80
CA LYS A 56 -20.63 -29.38 11.80
C LYS A 56 -19.66 -28.26 12.07
N ILE A 57 -18.44 -28.56 12.52
CA ILE A 57 -17.44 -27.51 12.85
C ILE A 57 -16.67 -26.98 11.62
N PHE A 58 -16.71 -27.69 10.49
CA PHE A 58 -16.10 -27.28 9.23
C PHE A 58 -17.10 -26.62 8.27
N HIS A 59 -17.98 -25.79 8.81
CA HIS A 59 -18.92 -24.98 8.04
C HIS A 59 -18.41 -23.55 7.86
N GLU A 60 -18.86 -22.89 6.79
CA GLU A 60 -18.48 -21.49 6.48
C GLU A 60 -18.70 -20.51 7.65
N GLU A 61 -19.65 -20.77 8.54
CA GLU A 61 -19.92 -19.93 9.71
C GLU A 61 -18.75 -19.86 10.71
N PHE A 62 -17.86 -20.86 10.68
CA PHE A 62 -16.64 -20.90 11.50
C PHE A 62 -15.40 -20.40 10.74
N PHE A 63 -15.53 -20.03 9.46
CA PHE A 63 -14.43 -19.55 8.66
C PHE A 63 -14.41 -18.04 8.59
N ILE A 64 -13.30 -17.43 9.00
CA ILE A 64 -13.10 -15.98 8.94
C ILE A 64 -12.57 -15.63 7.55
N ARG A 65 -13.43 -15.13 6.69
CA ARG A 65 -13.05 -14.69 5.34
C ARG A 65 -12.14 -13.47 5.40
N ARG A 66 -11.06 -13.49 4.61
CA ARG A 66 -10.08 -12.41 4.46
C ARG A 66 -10.27 -11.69 3.10
N PRO A 67 -9.53 -10.60 2.81
CA PRO A 67 -9.84 -9.72 1.69
C PRO A 67 -9.93 -10.39 0.32
N LEU A 68 -9.09 -11.41 0.03
CA LEU A 68 -9.15 -12.10 -1.27
C LEU A 68 -10.47 -12.85 -1.44
N LEU A 69 -10.83 -13.67 -0.48
CA LEU A 69 -12.07 -14.44 -0.54
C LEU A 69 -13.31 -13.52 -0.53
N ASN A 70 -13.27 -12.44 0.27
CA ASN A 70 -14.33 -11.44 0.24
C ASN A 70 -14.48 -10.78 -1.13
N ALA A 71 -13.37 -10.47 -1.81
CA ALA A 71 -13.41 -9.92 -3.17
C ALA A 71 -13.95 -10.93 -4.19
N PHE A 72 -13.65 -12.22 -4.03
CA PHE A 72 -14.15 -13.29 -4.91
C PHE A 72 -15.65 -13.49 -4.79
N LEU A 73 -16.16 -13.49 -3.54
CA LEU A 73 -17.56 -13.79 -3.23
C LEU A 73 -18.45 -12.54 -3.20
N ASN A 74 -17.92 -11.37 -3.51
CA ASN A 74 -18.71 -10.15 -3.55
C ASN A 74 -19.72 -10.21 -4.71
N GLU A 75 -20.96 -9.81 -4.47
CA GLU A 75 -22.00 -9.80 -5.50
C GLU A 75 -21.85 -8.63 -6.48
N LYS A 76 -21.23 -7.55 -6.03
CA LYS A 76 -20.96 -6.36 -6.83
C LYS A 76 -19.55 -6.41 -7.43
N ASP A 77 -19.40 -5.87 -8.63
CA ASP A 77 -18.10 -5.70 -9.27
C ASP A 77 -17.09 -5.02 -8.34
N SER A 78 -15.86 -5.48 -8.35
CA SER A 78 -14.89 -5.13 -7.32
C SER A 78 -13.54 -4.69 -7.88
N VAL A 79 -12.81 -3.96 -7.05
CA VAL A 79 -11.38 -3.67 -7.24
C VAL A 79 -10.60 -4.27 -6.08
N LEU A 80 -9.68 -5.16 -6.37
CA LEU A 80 -8.75 -5.73 -5.40
C LEU A 80 -7.37 -5.06 -5.56
N LEU A 81 -6.93 -4.37 -4.53
CA LEU A 81 -5.58 -3.84 -4.42
C LEU A 81 -4.68 -4.80 -3.65
N ILE A 82 -3.65 -5.32 -4.30
CA ILE A 82 -2.56 -6.05 -3.65
C ILE A 82 -1.38 -5.07 -3.52
N ASP A 83 -1.24 -4.50 -2.34
CA ASP A 83 -0.31 -3.38 -2.08
C ASP A 83 1.04 -3.91 -1.59
N GLU A 84 2.13 -3.43 -2.19
CA GLU A 84 3.52 -3.82 -1.90
C GLU A 84 3.78 -5.33 -2.06
N ILE A 85 3.32 -5.91 -3.18
CA ILE A 85 3.46 -7.36 -3.49
C ILE A 85 4.94 -7.82 -3.44
N ASP A 86 5.89 -6.93 -3.71
CA ASP A 86 7.33 -7.18 -3.61
C ASP A 86 7.84 -7.45 -2.20
N LYS A 87 6.99 -7.37 -1.19
CA LYS A 87 7.29 -7.80 0.19
C LYS A 87 6.80 -9.20 0.53
N ALA A 88 5.90 -9.75 -0.27
CA ALA A 88 5.44 -11.12 -0.11
C ALA A 88 6.47 -12.11 -0.64
N ASP A 89 6.44 -13.34 -0.14
CA ASP A 89 7.27 -14.43 -0.63
C ASP A 89 6.80 -14.90 -2.01
N GLU A 90 7.66 -15.59 -2.76
CA GLU A 90 7.35 -16.11 -4.09
C GLU A 90 6.20 -17.14 -4.07
N GLU A 91 6.03 -17.88 -2.98
CA GLU A 91 4.94 -18.82 -2.81
C GLU A 91 3.58 -18.11 -2.77
N VAL A 92 3.49 -17.01 -2.03
CA VAL A 92 2.29 -16.17 -1.96
C VAL A 92 2.01 -15.48 -3.29
N GLU A 93 3.07 -15.00 -3.98
CA GLU A 93 2.93 -14.41 -5.31
C GLU A 93 2.39 -15.42 -6.31
N SER A 94 2.94 -16.65 -6.34
CA SER A 94 2.50 -17.74 -7.20
C SER A 94 1.06 -18.16 -6.92
N PHE A 95 0.70 -18.26 -5.64
CA PHE A 95 -0.67 -18.57 -5.22
C PHE A 95 -1.67 -17.50 -5.73
N LEU A 96 -1.34 -16.23 -5.55
CA LEU A 96 -2.19 -15.13 -6.02
C LEU A 96 -2.37 -15.18 -7.55
N LEU A 97 -1.29 -15.45 -8.29
CA LEU A 97 -1.35 -15.61 -9.75
C LEU A 97 -2.24 -16.76 -10.18
N GLN A 98 -2.16 -17.90 -9.49
CA GLN A 98 -3.00 -19.04 -9.78
C GLN A 98 -4.47 -18.72 -9.49
N ALA A 99 -4.79 -18.29 -8.27
CA ALA A 99 -6.17 -17.98 -7.87
C ALA A 99 -6.83 -16.95 -8.80
N LEU A 100 -6.11 -15.89 -9.15
CA LEU A 100 -6.62 -14.83 -10.03
C LEU A 100 -6.69 -15.28 -11.51
N GLY A 101 -5.78 -16.14 -11.95
CA GLY A 101 -5.76 -16.67 -13.31
C GLY A 101 -6.85 -17.72 -13.56
N GLU A 102 -7.05 -18.63 -12.63
CA GLU A 102 -8.07 -19.69 -12.68
C GLU A 102 -9.44 -19.17 -12.24
N LYS A 103 -9.49 -18.00 -11.59
CA LYS A 103 -10.71 -17.39 -11.04
C LYS A 103 -11.40 -18.28 -10.00
N GLU A 104 -10.61 -19.06 -9.27
CA GLU A 104 -11.08 -19.95 -8.23
C GLU A 104 -10.11 -20.05 -7.05
N ILE A 105 -10.64 -20.35 -5.87
CA ILE A 105 -9.88 -20.57 -4.64
C ILE A 105 -10.41 -21.84 -3.98
N THR A 106 -9.54 -22.83 -3.80
CA THR A 106 -9.87 -24.05 -3.05
C THR A 106 -9.42 -23.91 -1.61
N ILE A 107 -10.33 -24.14 -0.68
CA ILE A 107 -10.09 -24.12 0.77
C ILE A 107 -10.38 -25.52 1.29
N ASN A 108 -9.42 -26.11 2.01
CA ASN A 108 -9.58 -27.42 2.62
C ASN A 108 -10.84 -27.41 3.51
N ASP A 109 -11.60 -28.49 3.43
CA ASP A 109 -12.85 -28.76 4.15
C ASP A 109 -14.04 -27.86 3.77
N LEU A 110 -13.85 -26.78 2.98
CA LEU A 110 -14.93 -25.91 2.48
C LEU A 110 -15.21 -26.07 0.98
N GLY A 111 -14.22 -26.57 0.22
CA GLY A 111 -14.35 -26.75 -1.23
C GLY A 111 -13.83 -25.57 -2.04
N THR A 112 -14.28 -25.47 -3.29
CA THR A 112 -13.79 -24.49 -4.27
C THR A 112 -14.79 -23.35 -4.45
N PHE A 113 -14.30 -22.14 -4.32
CA PHE A 113 -15.05 -20.89 -4.50
C PHE A 113 -14.68 -20.26 -5.83
N GLN A 114 -15.66 -20.03 -6.69
CA GLN A 114 -15.49 -19.36 -7.96
C GLN A 114 -15.63 -17.85 -7.81
N LEU A 115 -14.94 -17.09 -8.66
CA LEU A 115 -15.09 -15.63 -8.73
C LEU A 115 -16.52 -15.27 -9.20
N ALA A 116 -17.26 -14.57 -8.35
CA ALA A 116 -18.68 -14.27 -8.56
C ALA A 116 -18.94 -12.95 -9.34
N ASN A 117 -17.89 -12.10 -9.53
CA ASN A 117 -18.05 -10.75 -10.08
C ASN A 117 -16.96 -10.42 -11.11
N ASP A 118 -17.05 -9.23 -11.73
CA ASP A 118 -15.94 -8.69 -12.52
C ASP A 118 -14.93 -8.00 -11.60
N LEU A 119 -13.74 -8.60 -11.48
CA LEU A 119 -12.70 -8.18 -10.56
C LEU A 119 -11.55 -7.48 -11.28
N ILE A 120 -11.35 -6.20 -11.00
CA ILE A 120 -10.16 -5.46 -11.41
C ILE A 120 -9.07 -5.64 -10.34
N VAL A 121 -7.95 -6.22 -10.71
CA VAL A 121 -6.81 -6.43 -9.81
C VAL A 121 -5.74 -5.38 -10.06
N ILE A 122 -5.27 -4.74 -9.01
CA ILE A 122 -4.21 -3.73 -9.06
C ILE A 122 -3.08 -4.17 -8.13
N LEU A 123 -1.91 -4.43 -8.72
CA LEU A 123 -0.70 -4.74 -7.96
C LEU A 123 0.14 -3.47 -7.81
N THR A 124 0.69 -3.23 -6.62
CA THR A 124 1.70 -2.19 -6.44
C THR A 124 3.01 -2.78 -5.95
N SER A 125 4.11 -2.24 -6.46
CA SER A 125 5.45 -2.60 -6.03
C SER A 125 6.31 -1.36 -5.81
N ASN A 126 7.23 -1.41 -4.85
CA ASN A 126 8.28 -0.42 -4.61
C ASN A 126 9.65 -0.92 -5.14
N SER A 127 9.66 -2.03 -5.86
CA SER A 127 10.85 -2.64 -6.45
C SER A 127 11.93 -3.03 -5.40
N GLN A 128 11.50 -3.48 -4.22
CA GLN A 128 12.42 -3.99 -3.20
C GLN A 128 12.94 -5.38 -3.59
N ARG A 129 12.09 -6.19 -4.22
CA ARG A 129 12.39 -7.47 -4.85
C ARG A 129 11.91 -7.44 -6.31
N SER A 130 12.56 -8.20 -7.18
CA SER A 130 11.99 -8.48 -8.51
C SER A 130 10.76 -9.37 -8.37
N LEU A 131 9.68 -9.00 -9.03
CA LEU A 131 8.52 -9.87 -9.16
C LEU A 131 8.83 -11.03 -10.10
N LEU A 132 8.09 -12.12 -9.98
CA LEU A 132 8.13 -13.24 -10.90
C LEU A 132 7.84 -12.75 -12.34
N ASP A 133 8.51 -13.34 -13.31
CA ASP A 133 8.29 -12.95 -14.71
C ASP A 133 6.86 -13.28 -15.16
N GLU A 134 6.29 -14.37 -14.66
CA GLU A 134 4.88 -14.70 -14.88
C GLU A 134 3.91 -13.61 -14.39
N THR A 135 4.20 -12.95 -13.26
CA THR A 135 3.41 -11.82 -12.77
C THR A 135 3.47 -10.65 -13.73
N LYS A 136 4.67 -10.33 -14.22
CA LYS A 136 4.90 -9.21 -15.15
C LYS A 136 4.19 -9.47 -16.48
N ASP A 137 4.25 -10.70 -17.00
CA ASP A 137 3.67 -11.07 -18.28
C ASP A 137 2.13 -11.02 -18.29
N ARG A 138 1.50 -11.22 -17.12
CA ARG A 138 0.04 -11.17 -16.97
C ARG A 138 -0.51 -9.79 -16.60
N CYS A 139 0.35 -8.79 -16.39
CA CYS A 139 -0.04 -7.47 -15.92
C CYS A 139 0.27 -6.38 -16.95
N LEU A 140 -0.62 -5.38 -17.04
CA LEU A 140 -0.29 -4.12 -17.67
C LEU A 140 0.64 -3.33 -16.73
N PHE A 141 1.82 -2.98 -17.24
CA PHE A 141 2.79 -2.22 -16.45
C PHE A 141 2.56 -0.72 -16.56
N LEU A 142 2.43 -0.06 -15.41
CA LEU A 142 2.36 1.38 -15.30
C LEU A 142 3.46 1.91 -14.37
N TYR A 143 4.43 2.61 -14.92
CA TYR A 143 5.41 3.34 -14.14
C TYR A 143 4.87 4.72 -13.73
N ILE A 144 4.86 5.01 -12.44
CA ILE A 144 4.44 6.31 -11.91
C ILE A 144 5.69 7.08 -11.48
N PRO A 145 6.17 8.06 -12.28
CA PRO A 145 7.33 8.86 -11.92
C PRO A 145 7.01 9.86 -10.80
N TYR A 146 8.05 10.52 -10.29
CA TYR A 146 7.83 11.72 -9.48
C TYR A 146 7.10 12.78 -10.31
N PRO A 147 6.18 13.55 -9.69
CA PRO A 147 5.47 14.63 -10.40
C PRO A 147 6.44 15.74 -10.84
N SER A 148 6.04 16.58 -11.80
CA SER A 148 6.75 17.82 -12.10
C SER A 148 6.72 18.78 -10.91
N VAL A 149 7.55 19.81 -10.93
CA VAL A 149 7.59 20.84 -9.87
C VAL A 149 6.21 21.48 -9.68
N GLU A 150 5.56 21.87 -10.79
CA GLU A 150 4.25 22.51 -10.79
C GLU A 150 3.20 21.59 -10.19
N ARG A 151 3.20 20.33 -10.64
CA ARG A 151 2.24 19.34 -10.14
C ARG A 151 2.46 18.99 -8.68
N GLU A 152 3.71 18.94 -8.21
CA GLU A 152 4.01 18.70 -6.81
C GLU A 152 3.59 19.87 -5.92
N ILE A 153 3.75 21.12 -6.40
CA ILE A 153 3.24 22.31 -5.72
C ILE A 153 1.72 22.20 -5.54
N GLU A 154 0.96 21.86 -6.60
CA GLU A 154 -0.49 21.65 -6.50
C GLU A 154 -0.86 20.58 -5.48
N ILE A 155 -0.15 19.44 -5.48
CA ILE A 155 -0.37 18.34 -4.54
C ILE A 155 -0.13 18.82 -3.10
N VAL A 156 0.97 19.55 -2.85
CA VAL A 156 1.28 20.06 -1.52
C VAL A 156 0.23 21.06 -1.05
N LYS A 157 -0.17 22.01 -1.89
CA LYS A 157 -1.23 22.99 -1.59
C LYS A 157 -2.56 22.31 -1.28
N SER A 158 -2.95 21.30 -2.04
CA SER A 158 -4.18 20.54 -1.78
C SER A 158 -4.15 19.79 -0.43
N ARG A 159 -2.97 19.42 0.05
CA ARG A 159 -2.78 18.73 1.33
C ARG A 159 -2.56 19.66 2.51
N LEU A 160 -2.13 20.89 2.24
CA LEU A 160 -1.81 21.92 3.23
C LEU A 160 -2.41 23.28 2.78
N PRO A 161 -3.74 23.45 2.82
CA PRO A 161 -4.41 24.67 2.33
C PRO A 161 -3.99 25.97 3.06
N GLY A 162 -3.41 25.84 4.27
CA GLY A 162 -2.93 26.99 5.06
C GLY A 162 -1.43 27.28 4.93
N ALA A 163 -0.69 26.55 4.06
CA ALA A 163 0.73 26.80 3.87
C ALA A 163 0.95 28.00 2.92
N GLU A 164 1.94 28.83 3.25
CA GLU A 164 2.33 29.97 2.44
C GLU A 164 2.87 29.54 1.06
N ASP A 165 2.34 30.10 0.00
CA ASP A 165 2.65 29.73 -1.39
C ASP A 165 4.14 29.83 -1.73
N GLU A 166 4.83 30.84 -1.22
CA GLU A 166 6.26 31.04 -1.42
C GLU A 166 7.06 29.91 -0.76
N THR A 167 6.72 29.56 0.48
CA THR A 167 7.35 28.47 1.23
C THR A 167 7.16 27.12 0.54
N VAL A 168 5.94 26.83 0.08
CA VAL A 168 5.64 25.60 -0.69
C VAL A 168 6.51 25.55 -1.95
N SER A 169 6.52 26.61 -2.74
CA SER A 169 7.28 26.66 -4.00
C SER A 169 8.78 26.48 -3.78
N LYS A 170 9.36 27.14 -2.77
CA LYS A 170 10.78 27.03 -2.43
C LYS A 170 11.14 25.59 -2.02
N ILE A 171 10.40 25.00 -1.10
CA ILE A 171 10.69 23.64 -0.60
C ILE A 171 10.54 22.59 -1.71
N VAL A 172 9.49 22.67 -2.54
CA VAL A 172 9.34 21.75 -3.67
C VAL A 172 10.51 21.82 -4.62
N LYS A 173 11.00 23.04 -4.98
CA LYS A 173 12.18 23.20 -5.83
C LYS A 173 13.43 22.58 -5.18
N ILE A 174 13.64 22.82 -3.89
CA ILE A 174 14.75 22.21 -3.13
C ILE A 174 14.65 20.68 -3.17
N VAL A 175 13.47 20.12 -2.96
CA VAL A 175 13.25 18.65 -3.03
C VAL A 175 13.58 18.11 -4.42
N HIS A 176 13.21 18.80 -5.49
CA HIS A 176 13.55 18.40 -6.85
C HIS A 176 15.07 18.41 -7.09
N GLU A 177 15.79 19.42 -6.59
CA GLU A 177 17.25 19.44 -6.65
C GLU A 177 17.87 18.29 -5.83
N ILE A 178 17.34 18.02 -4.64
CA ILE A 178 17.76 16.89 -3.80
C ILE A 178 17.59 15.56 -4.54
N ARG A 179 16.48 15.36 -5.26
CA ARG A 179 16.24 14.13 -6.02
C ARG A 179 17.23 13.92 -7.18
N ASN A 180 17.89 14.97 -7.65
CA ASN A 180 18.94 14.86 -8.67
C ASN A 180 20.29 14.43 -8.08
N LEU A 181 20.45 14.46 -6.76
CA LEU A 181 21.63 13.91 -6.10
C LEU A 181 21.59 12.38 -6.08
N ASN A 182 22.77 11.77 -6.04
CA ASN A 182 22.89 10.33 -5.80
C ASN A 182 22.76 10.05 -4.30
N LEU A 183 21.53 9.83 -3.83
CA LEU A 183 21.17 9.54 -2.45
C LEU A 183 20.78 8.08 -2.29
N MET A 184 20.98 7.51 -1.10
CA MET A 184 20.48 6.20 -0.74
C MET A 184 18.95 6.15 -0.78
N LYS A 185 18.30 7.24 -0.32
CA LYS A 185 16.85 7.35 -0.35
C LYS A 185 16.40 8.76 -0.72
N LYS A 186 15.84 8.87 -1.92
CA LYS A 186 15.27 10.15 -2.39
C LYS A 186 13.98 10.49 -1.64
N PRO A 187 13.73 11.78 -1.32
CA PRO A 187 12.50 12.20 -0.65
C PRO A 187 11.26 11.90 -1.50
N SER A 188 10.26 11.31 -0.86
CA SER A 188 8.96 11.05 -1.48
C SER A 188 8.09 12.32 -1.49
N VAL A 189 7.02 12.34 -2.30
CA VAL A 189 6.03 13.43 -2.29
C VAL A 189 5.41 13.62 -0.88
N ARG A 190 5.19 12.52 -0.14
CA ARG A 190 4.75 12.59 1.25
C ARG A 190 5.80 13.31 2.12
N GLY A 191 7.07 12.95 1.95
CA GLY A 191 8.17 13.62 2.66
C GLY A 191 8.22 15.12 2.35
N THR A 192 7.91 15.53 1.11
CA THR A 192 7.79 16.95 0.73
C THR A 192 6.68 17.64 1.51
N VAL A 193 5.50 17.05 1.56
CA VAL A 193 4.34 17.58 2.32
C VAL A 193 4.69 17.74 3.81
N ASP A 194 5.29 16.70 4.39
CA ASP A 194 5.65 16.71 5.82
C ASP A 194 6.76 17.74 6.11
N TRP A 195 7.70 17.95 5.17
CA TRP A 195 8.75 18.97 5.33
C TRP A 195 8.20 20.37 5.23
N VAL A 196 7.30 20.66 4.26
CA VAL A 196 6.60 21.96 4.18
C VAL A 196 5.85 22.24 5.49
N ARG A 197 5.11 21.26 6.02
CA ARG A 197 4.41 21.39 7.31
C ARG A 197 5.36 21.75 8.44
N SER A 198 6.49 21.07 8.53
CA SER A 198 7.49 21.30 9.58
C SER A 198 8.12 22.68 9.50
N VAL A 199 8.53 23.11 8.31
CA VAL A 199 9.10 24.46 8.11
C VAL A 199 8.07 25.55 8.43
N SER A 200 6.81 25.37 8.01
CA SER A 200 5.72 26.31 8.32
C SER A 200 5.48 26.41 9.84
N SER A 201 5.61 25.30 10.57
CA SER A 201 5.44 25.26 12.03
C SER A 201 6.62 25.91 12.80
N LEU A 202 7.85 25.77 12.29
CA LEU A 202 9.04 26.41 12.87
C LEU A 202 9.09 27.93 12.61
N GLY A 203 8.33 28.38 11.63
CA GLY A 203 8.28 29.76 11.20
C GLY A 203 9.27 30.11 10.09
N THR A 204 8.90 31.07 9.25
CA THR A 204 9.64 31.45 8.05
C THR A 204 10.62 32.62 8.26
N LYS A 205 10.68 33.21 9.46
CA LYS A 205 11.57 34.36 9.78
C LYS A 205 13.04 34.06 9.50
N ASN A 206 13.48 32.83 9.75
CA ASN A 206 14.80 32.36 9.35
C ASN A 206 14.64 31.04 8.60
N PHE A 207 14.29 31.16 7.30
CA PHE A 207 13.96 30.04 6.44
C PHE A 207 15.08 28.99 6.38
N ASN A 208 16.33 29.41 6.25
CA ASN A 208 17.47 28.49 6.16
C ASN A 208 17.63 27.66 7.44
N LYS A 209 17.53 28.31 8.60
CA LYS A 209 17.59 27.58 9.88
C LYS A 209 16.44 26.60 10.01
N SER A 210 15.22 26.99 9.64
CA SER A 210 14.06 26.11 9.67
C SER A 210 14.21 24.91 8.72
N LEU A 211 14.86 25.09 7.54
CA LEU A 211 15.21 24.00 6.64
C LEU A 211 16.20 23.02 7.27
N GLU A 212 17.28 23.54 7.88
CA GLU A 212 18.31 22.71 8.53
C GLU A 212 17.74 21.92 9.72
N ASP A 213 16.99 22.58 10.60
CA ASP A 213 16.40 21.99 11.80
C ASP A 213 15.37 20.89 11.46
N SER A 214 14.68 21.05 10.31
CA SER A 214 13.63 20.11 9.87
C SER A 214 14.05 19.13 8.76
N ILE A 215 15.27 19.18 8.26
CA ILE A 215 15.74 18.35 7.11
C ILE A 215 15.55 16.84 7.36
N GLY A 216 15.65 16.39 8.60
CA GLY A 216 15.41 14.99 9.00
C GLY A 216 13.98 14.49 8.70
N VAL A 217 13.03 15.39 8.43
CA VAL A 217 11.68 15.02 8.00
C VAL A 217 11.70 14.46 6.58
N ALA A 218 12.49 15.06 5.68
CA ALA A 218 12.58 14.65 4.28
C ALA A 218 13.70 13.64 4.01
N ILE A 219 14.85 13.78 4.71
CA ILE A 219 16.04 12.94 4.53
C ILE A 219 16.19 12.02 5.74
N LYS A 220 16.32 10.71 5.48
CA LYS A 220 16.20 9.67 6.52
C LYS A 220 17.53 9.00 6.89
N THR A 221 18.63 9.38 6.24
CA THR A 221 19.96 8.85 6.55
C THR A 221 20.94 9.98 6.84
N GLU A 222 21.87 9.77 7.77
CA GLU A 222 22.83 10.78 8.19
C GLU A 222 23.83 11.14 7.06
N SER A 223 24.19 10.16 6.24
CA SER A 223 25.05 10.38 5.08
C SER A 223 24.40 11.30 4.03
N ASP A 224 23.13 11.01 3.70
CA ASP A 224 22.40 11.84 2.75
C ASP A 224 22.14 13.24 3.32
N LYS A 225 21.84 13.35 4.63
CA LYS A 225 21.66 14.64 5.32
C LYS A 225 22.88 15.54 5.20
N LYS A 226 24.07 15.03 5.53
CA LYS A 226 25.33 15.75 5.39
C LYS A 226 25.57 16.22 3.96
N ARG A 227 25.28 15.35 2.98
CA ARG A 227 25.43 15.67 1.56
C ARG A 227 24.47 16.77 1.12
N VAL A 228 23.20 16.68 1.48
CA VAL A 228 22.18 17.69 1.13
C VAL A 228 22.49 19.05 1.77
N LEU A 229 22.87 19.07 3.05
CA LEU A 229 23.29 20.32 3.72
C LEU A 229 24.45 20.96 2.98
N LYS A 230 25.51 20.20 2.68
CA LYS A 230 26.70 20.71 2.01
C LYS A 230 26.43 21.15 0.58
N ASP A 231 25.73 20.36 -0.22
CA ASP A 231 25.66 20.53 -1.67
C ASP A 231 24.48 21.42 -2.11
N ILE A 232 23.46 21.58 -1.28
CA ILE A 232 22.25 22.36 -1.61
C ILE A 232 22.04 23.49 -0.62
N ILE A 233 21.81 23.18 0.65
CA ILE A 233 21.35 24.19 1.63
C ILE A 233 22.42 25.26 1.86
N HIS A 234 23.64 24.88 2.18
CA HIS A 234 24.74 25.85 2.46
C HIS A 234 25.31 26.54 1.21
N LYS A 235 25.03 26.03 -0.02
CA LYS A 235 25.52 26.65 -1.25
C LYS A 235 24.55 27.63 -1.88
N LYS A 236 23.26 27.43 -1.71
CA LYS A 236 22.22 28.11 -2.47
C LYS A 236 21.24 28.90 -1.64
N TYR A 237 21.11 28.55 -0.37
CA TYR A 237 20.16 29.10 0.58
C TYR A 237 20.85 29.50 1.88
#